data_c55b3e077c6083acf90f93045566fa92
#
_entry.id   c55b3e077c6083acf90f93045566fa92
#
_cell.length_a   1.000
_cell.length_b   1.000
_cell.length_c   1.000
_cell.angle_alpha   90.00
_cell.angle_beta   90.00
_cell.angle_gamma   90.00
#
_symmetry.space_group_name_H-M   'P 1'
#
loop_
_entity.id
_entity.type
_entity.pdbx_description
1 polymer ?
#
loop_
_entity_poly.entity_id
_entity_poly.type
_entity_poly.pdbx_seq_one_letter_code
_entity_poly.pdbx_strand_id
1 'polypeptide(L)'
;MSNTYNADAIEVLSGLDPVRKRPGMYTDTTRPNHMVQEVIDNSVDEALAGHAKTLTLTLNKDGSVEVEDDGRGMPVDIHKEEGVSGVELILTKLHAGGKFSNSNYQYSGGLHGVGVSVVNALSKHLEVIVRRDGNVYSMSFADGYKATELKQIDTVGKRNTGTTVKFLPDGKYFDSPRVSIPRLKHVLRAKAVLCSGLLVKFIDNTVSEDKAQSEEWCFEDGLIDYLRQATNEYETLPAEPFSGSVSQNGEGVDWAVQWLPEGGEIMAESYVNLIPTAQGGTHVAGLRTGLLEALREFCEFRSLLPRGIKLTPDDIWERCCFVLSSKILDPQFSGQTKERLSSRQTAGFVAGVVKDSFSLWLNQHTSEAEAIAELCISNAQSRLKASKKVARKKITSGPALPGKLADCSTQDVMAGELFLVEGDSAGGSAKQARDREFQAIMPLRGKILNTWEVDSSEILASQAVHDIAVALGVDPATSDISGLRYGKICILADADSDGLHIATLLCALFVQHFRPVVEAGHVYVAMPPLFRIDMGKDVYYALDESEKNSILDRLQAEKPNGKVNVQRFKGLGEMNPLQLRETTMARDTRRLVQLTLEDDASKTDKNGTFEAMDMLLAKNRAADRKSWLESSGDA
;
A
#
# COMPACT_ATOMS: atom_id res chain seq x y z
N MET A 1 -37.35 32.23 -1.52
CA MET A 1 -38.14 31.05 -1.15
C MET A 1 -37.34 30.36 -0.05
N SER A 2 -37.91 30.25 1.15
CA SER A 2 -37.23 29.58 2.30
C SER A 2 -37.15 28.09 1.99
N ASN A 3 -35.96 27.58 1.76
CA ASN A 3 -35.71 26.14 1.69
C ASN A 3 -35.91 25.55 3.09
N THR A 4 -37.14 25.19 3.41
CA THR A 4 -37.44 24.42 4.63
C THR A 4 -36.93 23.01 4.39
N TYR A 5 -35.88 22.64 5.11
CA TYR A 5 -35.41 21.26 5.18
C TYR A 5 -36.48 20.43 5.90
N ASN A 6 -37.25 19.68 5.14
CA ASN A 6 -38.31 18.78 5.62
C ASN A 6 -38.06 17.35 5.12
N ALA A 7 -38.91 16.41 5.50
CA ALA A 7 -38.77 14.99 5.11
C ALA A 7 -38.75 14.79 3.58
N ASP A 8 -39.44 15.65 2.81
CA ASP A 8 -39.47 15.57 1.35
C ASP A 8 -38.12 15.93 0.69
N ALA A 9 -37.22 16.59 1.45
CA ALA A 9 -35.87 16.89 0.99
C ALA A 9 -34.88 15.72 1.21
N ILE A 10 -35.33 14.61 1.81
CA ILE A 10 -34.53 13.41 2.03
C ILE A 10 -34.63 12.55 0.77
N GLU A 11 -33.53 12.45 0.02
CA GLU A 11 -33.43 11.58 -1.15
C GLU A 11 -33.12 10.15 -0.71
N VAL A 12 -33.95 9.18 -1.10
CA VAL A 12 -33.71 7.76 -0.89
C VAL A 12 -33.17 7.14 -2.17
N LEU A 13 -31.94 6.64 -2.12
CA LEU A 13 -31.31 5.97 -3.25
C LEU A 13 -31.66 4.48 -3.25
N SER A 14 -31.91 3.93 -4.44
CA SER A 14 -32.27 2.51 -4.62
C SER A 14 -31.34 1.81 -5.62
N GLY A 15 -31.30 0.48 -5.56
CA GLY A 15 -30.51 -0.34 -6.49
C GLY A 15 -29.02 -0.02 -6.43
N LEU A 16 -28.42 0.35 -7.57
CA LEU A 16 -26.99 0.67 -7.71
C LEU A 16 -26.68 2.19 -7.67
N ASP A 17 -27.67 3.04 -7.46
CA ASP A 17 -27.49 4.50 -7.41
C ASP A 17 -26.58 4.97 -6.25
N PRO A 18 -26.62 4.33 -5.04
CA PRO A 18 -25.67 4.66 -3.97
C PRO A 18 -24.22 4.52 -4.39
N VAL A 19 -23.92 3.47 -5.16
CA VAL A 19 -22.56 3.17 -5.66
C VAL A 19 -22.10 4.25 -6.64
N ARG A 20 -22.96 4.63 -7.60
CA ARG A 20 -22.65 5.66 -8.60
C ARG A 20 -22.49 7.05 -8.00
N LYS A 21 -23.31 7.39 -6.98
CA LYS A 21 -23.22 8.66 -6.28
C LYS A 21 -22.00 8.79 -5.38
N ARG A 22 -21.56 7.69 -4.77
CA ARG A 22 -20.43 7.68 -3.82
C ARG A 22 -19.53 6.47 -4.04
N PRO A 23 -18.85 6.37 -5.20
CA PRO A 23 -18.04 5.20 -5.53
C PRO A 23 -16.93 4.94 -4.50
N GLY A 24 -16.32 5.98 -3.93
CA GLY A 24 -15.28 5.85 -2.92
C GLY A 24 -15.70 5.19 -1.58
N MET A 25 -17.02 4.99 -1.36
CA MET A 25 -17.50 4.19 -0.23
C MET A 25 -17.43 2.68 -0.52
N TYR A 26 -17.35 2.28 -1.79
CA TYR A 26 -17.46 0.89 -2.23
C TYR A 26 -16.19 0.36 -2.91
N THR A 27 -15.36 1.24 -3.46
CA THR A 27 -14.14 0.86 -4.18
C THR A 27 -13.07 1.94 -4.08
N ASP A 28 -11.81 1.56 -4.36
CA ASP A 28 -10.74 2.52 -4.62
C ASP A 28 -11.00 3.23 -5.95
N THR A 29 -11.11 4.56 -5.92
CA THR A 29 -11.39 5.39 -7.09
C THR A 29 -10.13 5.91 -7.79
N THR A 30 -8.94 5.60 -7.29
CA THR A 30 -7.69 6.01 -7.97
C THR A 30 -7.52 5.30 -9.29
N ARG A 31 -7.82 3.98 -9.35
CA ARG A 31 -7.74 3.14 -10.55
C ARG A 31 -8.75 1.99 -10.47
N PRO A 32 -9.16 1.40 -11.63
CA PRO A 32 -10.11 0.29 -11.65
C PRO A 32 -9.57 -1.04 -11.07
N ASN A 33 -8.35 -1.08 -10.54
CA ASN A 33 -7.70 -2.30 -10.04
C ASN A 33 -8.55 -3.06 -9.02
N HIS A 34 -9.23 -2.33 -8.11
CA HIS A 34 -10.07 -2.96 -7.10
C HIS A 34 -11.30 -3.63 -7.71
N MET A 35 -11.90 -3.06 -8.77
CA MET A 35 -12.98 -3.71 -9.51
C MET A 35 -12.53 -5.05 -10.12
N VAL A 36 -11.34 -5.05 -10.73
CA VAL A 36 -10.75 -6.28 -11.30
C VAL A 36 -10.54 -7.31 -10.20
N GLN A 37 -10.02 -6.87 -9.04
CA GLN A 37 -9.79 -7.74 -7.89
C GLN A 37 -11.09 -8.37 -7.37
N GLU A 38 -12.20 -7.64 -7.31
CA GLU A 38 -13.50 -8.17 -6.86
C GLU A 38 -14.01 -9.30 -7.79
N VAL A 39 -13.74 -9.22 -9.09
CA VAL A 39 -14.11 -10.30 -10.02
C VAL A 39 -13.15 -11.49 -9.88
N ILE A 40 -11.84 -11.24 -9.74
CA ILE A 40 -10.85 -12.29 -9.45
C ILE A 40 -11.19 -13.02 -8.16
N ASP A 41 -11.55 -12.31 -7.10
CA ASP A 41 -11.86 -12.89 -5.79
C ASP A 41 -13.08 -13.84 -5.86
N ASN A 42 -14.05 -13.57 -6.73
CA ASN A 42 -15.16 -14.50 -6.93
C ASN A 42 -14.73 -15.80 -7.60
N SER A 43 -13.86 -15.74 -8.60
CA SER A 43 -13.31 -16.93 -9.27
C SER A 43 -12.40 -17.73 -8.32
N VAL A 44 -11.64 -17.04 -7.49
CA VAL A 44 -10.76 -17.64 -6.47
C VAL A 44 -11.58 -18.28 -5.34
N ASP A 45 -12.74 -17.73 -4.97
CA ASP A 45 -13.66 -18.38 -4.01
C ASP A 45 -14.16 -19.73 -4.54
N GLU A 46 -14.39 -19.87 -5.85
CA GLU A 46 -14.68 -21.18 -6.48
C GLU A 46 -13.50 -22.15 -6.37
N ALA A 47 -12.26 -21.65 -6.50
CA ALA A 47 -11.07 -22.48 -6.32
C ALA A 47 -10.89 -22.92 -4.87
N LEU A 48 -11.10 -22.03 -3.88
CA LEU A 48 -11.09 -22.37 -2.46
C LEU A 48 -12.14 -23.42 -2.08
N ALA A 49 -13.30 -23.34 -2.73
CA ALA A 49 -14.37 -24.34 -2.57
C ALA A 49 -14.07 -25.66 -3.31
N GLY A 50 -12.93 -25.76 -4.00
CA GLY A 50 -12.50 -26.96 -4.74
C GLY A 50 -13.17 -27.16 -6.08
N HIS A 51 -13.82 -26.14 -6.63
CA HIS A 51 -14.60 -26.23 -7.86
C HIS A 51 -13.89 -25.68 -9.10
N ALA A 52 -12.96 -24.73 -8.93
CA ALA A 52 -12.15 -24.18 -10.02
C ALA A 52 -10.68 -24.62 -9.90
N LYS A 53 -10.03 -24.80 -11.05
CA LYS A 53 -8.61 -25.13 -11.18
C LYS A 53 -7.85 -24.13 -12.05
N THR A 54 -8.57 -23.33 -12.82
CA THR A 54 -8.00 -22.36 -13.74
C THR A 54 -8.71 -21.02 -13.60
N LEU A 55 -7.93 -19.96 -13.55
CA LEU A 55 -8.37 -18.57 -13.60
C LEU A 55 -7.58 -17.86 -14.70
N THR A 56 -8.27 -17.19 -15.62
CA THR A 56 -7.63 -16.41 -16.69
C THR A 56 -8.09 -14.96 -16.60
N LEU A 57 -7.14 -14.03 -16.56
CA LEU A 57 -7.37 -12.59 -16.69
C LEU A 57 -6.85 -12.12 -18.04
N THR A 58 -7.70 -11.46 -18.82
CA THR A 58 -7.32 -10.86 -20.10
C THR A 58 -7.59 -9.36 -20.09
N LEU A 59 -6.58 -8.57 -20.42
CA LEU A 59 -6.71 -7.15 -20.72
C LEU A 59 -6.86 -6.95 -22.23
N ASN A 60 -7.97 -6.35 -22.66
CA ASN A 60 -8.27 -6.18 -24.08
C ASN A 60 -7.85 -4.81 -24.62
N LYS A 61 -7.63 -4.72 -25.95
CA LYS A 61 -7.21 -3.49 -26.66
C LYS A 61 -8.21 -2.31 -26.48
N ASP A 62 -9.48 -2.61 -26.28
CA ASP A 62 -10.55 -1.63 -26.06
C ASP A 62 -10.61 -1.09 -24.62
N GLY A 63 -9.71 -1.56 -23.74
CA GLY A 63 -9.67 -1.23 -22.32
C GLY A 63 -10.61 -2.07 -21.46
N SER A 64 -11.35 -3.04 -22.05
CA SER A 64 -12.14 -3.99 -21.26
C SER A 64 -11.23 -5.01 -20.59
N VAL A 65 -11.71 -5.49 -19.43
CA VAL A 65 -11.09 -6.54 -18.64
C VAL A 65 -12.01 -7.76 -18.67
N GLU A 66 -11.41 -8.93 -18.86
CA GLU A 66 -12.12 -10.19 -18.88
C GLU A 66 -11.50 -11.15 -17.86
N VAL A 67 -12.33 -11.72 -17.00
CA VAL A 67 -11.94 -12.73 -16.01
C VAL A 67 -12.77 -13.99 -16.27
N GLU A 68 -12.09 -15.10 -16.46
CA GLU A 68 -12.70 -16.40 -16.71
C GLU A 68 -12.23 -17.41 -15.68
N ASP A 69 -13.16 -18.23 -15.18
CA ASP A 69 -12.88 -19.42 -14.35
C ASP A 69 -13.56 -20.68 -14.91
N ASP A 70 -13.08 -21.82 -14.44
CA ASP A 70 -13.64 -23.14 -14.72
C ASP A 70 -14.43 -23.72 -13.53
N GLY A 71 -15.00 -22.85 -12.67
CA GLY A 71 -15.81 -23.20 -11.51
C GLY A 71 -17.19 -23.74 -11.87
N ARG A 72 -18.12 -23.74 -10.92
CA ARG A 72 -19.50 -24.26 -11.11
C ARG A 72 -20.36 -23.44 -12.07
N GLY A 73 -19.96 -22.19 -12.34
CA GLY A 73 -20.78 -21.20 -13.02
C GLY A 73 -21.82 -20.53 -12.09
N MET A 74 -22.09 -19.25 -12.29
CA MET A 74 -23.10 -18.51 -11.54
C MET A 74 -24.48 -19.18 -11.64
N PRO A 75 -25.37 -19.07 -10.61
CA PRO A 75 -26.73 -19.58 -10.66
C PRO A 75 -27.54 -18.93 -11.79
N VAL A 76 -28.12 -19.73 -12.69
CA VAL A 76 -28.93 -19.25 -13.83
C VAL A 76 -30.42 -19.41 -13.59
N ASP A 77 -30.81 -20.15 -12.56
CA ASP A 77 -32.20 -20.38 -12.15
C ASP A 77 -32.84 -19.10 -11.59
N ILE A 78 -34.17 -19.09 -11.62
CA ILE A 78 -34.94 -17.94 -11.12
C ILE A 78 -35.05 -18.01 -9.61
N HIS A 79 -34.65 -16.90 -8.94
CA HIS A 79 -34.82 -16.76 -7.51
C HIS A 79 -36.30 -16.63 -7.13
N LYS A 80 -36.78 -17.45 -6.22
CA LYS A 80 -38.22 -17.64 -5.93
C LYS A 80 -38.90 -16.36 -5.43
N GLU A 81 -38.21 -15.54 -4.62
CA GLU A 81 -38.79 -14.33 -4.03
C GLU A 81 -38.60 -13.10 -4.94
N GLU A 82 -37.45 -12.98 -5.60
CA GLU A 82 -37.10 -11.80 -6.41
C GLU A 82 -37.58 -11.92 -7.87
N GLY A 83 -37.90 -13.12 -8.35
CA GLY A 83 -38.45 -13.36 -9.69
C GLY A 83 -37.49 -13.12 -10.84
N VAL A 84 -36.18 -12.97 -10.55
CA VAL A 84 -35.09 -12.74 -11.53
C VAL A 84 -34.08 -13.87 -11.47
N SER A 85 -33.24 -14.01 -12.49
CA SER A 85 -32.16 -14.99 -12.49
C SER A 85 -31.12 -14.71 -11.41
N GLY A 86 -30.45 -15.75 -10.92
CA GLY A 86 -29.34 -15.59 -9.97
C GLY A 86 -28.25 -14.66 -10.50
N VAL A 87 -27.91 -14.72 -11.80
CA VAL A 87 -26.96 -13.82 -12.46
C VAL A 87 -27.42 -12.36 -12.35
N GLU A 88 -28.69 -12.07 -12.69
CA GLU A 88 -29.25 -10.73 -12.60
C GLU A 88 -29.23 -10.22 -11.14
N LEU A 89 -29.64 -11.07 -10.21
CA LEU A 89 -29.70 -10.74 -8.79
C LEU A 89 -28.32 -10.33 -8.25
N ILE A 90 -27.29 -11.12 -8.52
CA ILE A 90 -25.91 -10.88 -8.05
C ILE A 90 -25.34 -9.58 -8.62
N LEU A 91 -25.69 -9.24 -9.85
CA LEU A 91 -25.13 -8.08 -10.57
C LEU A 91 -25.91 -6.77 -10.35
N THR A 92 -27.17 -6.83 -9.92
CA THR A 92 -28.02 -5.62 -9.81
C THR A 92 -28.45 -5.29 -8.38
N LYS A 93 -28.28 -6.20 -7.43
CA LYS A 93 -28.66 -5.98 -6.03
C LYS A 93 -27.43 -5.92 -5.14
N LEU A 94 -27.36 -4.90 -4.30
CA LEU A 94 -26.39 -4.84 -3.21
C LEU A 94 -26.80 -5.82 -2.11
N HIS A 95 -25.82 -6.42 -1.45
CA HIS A 95 -26.03 -7.40 -0.39
C HIS A 95 -26.78 -8.67 -0.85
N ALA A 96 -26.62 -9.05 -2.12
CA ALA A 96 -27.10 -10.29 -2.66
C ALA A 96 -25.93 -11.24 -2.94
N GLY A 97 -25.98 -12.47 -2.45
CA GLY A 97 -24.93 -13.46 -2.71
C GLY A 97 -25.09 -14.75 -1.88
N GLY A 98 -24.59 -15.86 -2.42
CA GLY A 98 -24.60 -17.17 -1.75
C GLY A 98 -23.55 -17.33 -0.64
N LYS A 99 -22.81 -16.25 -0.29
CA LYS A 99 -21.71 -16.26 0.67
C LYS A 99 -22.13 -15.83 2.08
N PHE A 100 -23.39 -15.44 2.28
CA PHE A 100 -23.96 -15.11 3.60
C PHE A 100 -24.25 -16.34 4.47
N SER A 101 -24.26 -17.53 3.89
CA SER A 101 -24.39 -18.78 4.61
C SER A 101 -23.15 -19.65 4.41
N ASN A 102 -22.64 -20.24 5.49
CA ASN A 102 -21.46 -21.13 5.46
C ASN A 102 -21.74 -22.48 4.74
N SER A 103 -22.93 -22.65 4.16
CA SER A 103 -23.33 -23.89 3.49
C SER A 103 -22.66 -24.09 2.12
N ASN A 104 -22.34 -22.99 1.42
CA ASN A 104 -21.77 -23.04 0.06
C ASN A 104 -20.28 -22.70 0.02
N TYR A 105 -19.82 -21.83 0.95
CA TYR A 105 -18.43 -21.42 1.05
C TYR A 105 -18.04 -21.36 2.53
N GLN A 106 -17.06 -22.15 2.93
CA GLN A 106 -16.56 -22.15 4.30
C GLN A 106 -15.70 -20.90 4.57
N TYR A 107 -14.92 -20.49 3.58
CA TYR A 107 -14.13 -19.26 3.58
C TYR A 107 -14.40 -18.50 2.29
N SER A 108 -14.47 -17.19 2.37
CA SER A 108 -14.71 -16.35 1.20
C SER A 108 -14.04 -15.00 1.36
N GLY A 109 -13.49 -14.48 0.27
CA GLY A 109 -13.02 -13.10 0.16
C GLY A 109 -14.17 -12.09 0.04
N GLY A 110 -15.27 -12.49 -0.55
CA GLY A 110 -16.46 -11.67 -0.80
C GLY A 110 -17.45 -11.68 0.35
N LEU A 111 -17.18 -10.94 1.44
CA LEU A 111 -17.98 -10.95 2.68
C LEU A 111 -19.27 -10.11 2.63
N HIS A 112 -19.33 -9.09 1.75
CA HIS A 112 -20.39 -8.09 1.80
C HIS A 112 -21.47 -8.25 0.73
N GLY A 113 -21.29 -9.17 -0.23
CA GLY A 113 -22.23 -9.39 -1.33
C GLY A 113 -22.44 -8.17 -2.22
N VAL A 114 -21.41 -7.31 -2.36
CA VAL A 114 -21.51 -6.08 -3.14
C VAL A 114 -20.48 -5.99 -4.28
N GLY A 115 -19.42 -6.79 -4.28
CA GLY A 115 -18.28 -6.63 -5.18
C GLY A 115 -18.65 -6.56 -6.66
N VAL A 116 -19.32 -7.58 -7.19
CA VAL A 116 -19.64 -7.65 -8.63
C VAL A 116 -20.75 -6.66 -9.01
N SER A 117 -21.68 -6.37 -8.11
CA SER A 117 -22.70 -5.34 -8.35
C SER A 117 -22.08 -3.94 -8.40
N VAL A 118 -21.01 -3.68 -7.62
CA VAL A 118 -20.20 -2.46 -7.73
C VAL A 118 -19.46 -2.41 -9.06
N VAL A 119 -18.88 -3.52 -9.52
CA VAL A 119 -18.25 -3.61 -10.85
C VAL A 119 -19.25 -3.27 -11.95
N ASN A 120 -20.45 -3.82 -11.89
CA ASN A 120 -21.51 -3.48 -12.84
C ASN A 120 -21.91 -2.00 -12.77
N ALA A 121 -22.11 -1.46 -11.58
CA ALA A 121 -22.52 -0.07 -11.38
C ALA A 121 -21.53 0.96 -11.96
N LEU A 122 -20.23 0.65 -11.94
CA LEU A 122 -19.14 1.53 -12.35
C LEU A 122 -18.56 1.20 -13.73
N SER A 123 -19.23 0.31 -14.49
CA SER A 123 -18.85 -0.07 -15.85
C SER A 123 -19.78 0.55 -16.89
N LYS A 124 -19.22 0.97 -18.03
CA LYS A 124 -20.00 1.36 -19.22
C LYS A 124 -20.74 0.17 -19.82
N HIS A 125 -20.06 -0.96 -19.84
CA HIS A 125 -20.58 -2.22 -20.35
C HIS A 125 -20.05 -3.38 -19.50
N LEU A 126 -20.93 -4.33 -19.23
CA LEU A 126 -20.56 -5.58 -18.58
C LEU A 126 -21.33 -6.73 -19.25
N GLU A 127 -20.62 -7.80 -19.56
CA GLU A 127 -21.17 -9.04 -20.09
C GLU A 127 -20.76 -10.21 -19.20
N VAL A 128 -21.71 -11.09 -18.93
CA VAL A 128 -21.47 -12.35 -18.22
C VAL A 128 -21.85 -13.51 -19.10
N ILE A 129 -20.93 -14.45 -19.23
CA ILE A 129 -21.15 -15.74 -19.89
C ILE A 129 -21.03 -16.82 -18.83
N VAL A 130 -22.04 -17.68 -18.71
CA VAL A 130 -22.09 -18.77 -17.73
C VAL A 130 -22.21 -20.11 -18.46
N ARG A 131 -21.25 -20.98 -18.19
CA ARG A 131 -21.30 -22.39 -18.63
C ARG A 131 -21.78 -23.23 -17.45
N ARG A 132 -22.98 -23.76 -17.54
CA ARG A 132 -23.60 -24.55 -16.47
C ARG A 132 -24.59 -25.57 -17.01
N ASP A 133 -24.59 -26.78 -16.44
CA ASP A 133 -25.52 -27.88 -16.76
C ASP A 133 -25.58 -28.26 -18.26
N GLY A 134 -24.47 -28.09 -18.97
CA GLY A 134 -24.34 -28.39 -20.40
C GLY A 134 -24.82 -27.27 -21.32
N ASN A 135 -25.17 -26.10 -20.80
CA ASN A 135 -25.62 -24.95 -21.56
C ASN A 135 -24.66 -23.74 -21.33
N VAL A 136 -24.64 -22.84 -22.31
CA VAL A 136 -23.96 -21.55 -22.23
C VAL A 136 -25.03 -20.45 -22.22
N TYR A 137 -24.97 -19.61 -21.20
CA TYR A 137 -25.88 -18.49 -21.04
C TYR A 137 -25.10 -17.18 -21.15
N SER A 138 -25.73 -16.14 -21.71
CA SER A 138 -25.17 -14.78 -21.72
C SER A 138 -26.21 -13.77 -21.24
N MET A 139 -25.71 -12.76 -20.54
CA MET A 139 -26.47 -11.59 -20.09
C MET A 139 -25.55 -10.36 -20.13
N SER A 140 -26.08 -9.20 -20.55
CA SER A 140 -25.30 -7.97 -20.62
C SER A 140 -25.97 -6.81 -19.90
N PHE A 141 -25.15 -5.86 -19.50
CA PHE A 141 -25.51 -4.64 -18.76
C PHE A 141 -24.83 -3.43 -19.40
N ALA A 142 -25.53 -2.30 -19.38
CA ALA A 142 -25.02 -1.02 -19.84
C ALA A 142 -25.24 0.03 -18.74
N ASP A 143 -24.19 0.74 -18.36
CA ASP A 143 -24.21 1.72 -17.27
C ASP A 143 -24.82 1.16 -15.96
N GLY A 144 -24.59 -0.13 -15.71
CA GLY A 144 -25.12 -0.87 -14.56
C GLY A 144 -26.59 -1.27 -14.64
N TYR A 145 -27.27 -1.01 -15.74
CA TYR A 145 -28.64 -1.45 -15.97
C TYR A 145 -28.68 -2.66 -16.89
N LYS A 146 -29.65 -3.53 -16.69
CA LYS A 146 -29.88 -4.67 -17.54
C LYS A 146 -30.11 -4.24 -19.00
N ALA A 147 -29.25 -4.70 -19.91
CA ALA A 147 -29.36 -4.45 -21.35
C ALA A 147 -30.03 -5.62 -22.09
N THR A 148 -29.76 -6.86 -21.67
CA THR A 148 -30.38 -8.06 -22.25
C THR A 148 -30.92 -8.97 -21.16
N GLU A 149 -31.94 -9.79 -21.49
CA GLU A 149 -32.34 -10.89 -20.62
C GLU A 149 -31.27 -12.01 -20.65
N LEU A 150 -31.23 -12.83 -19.58
CA LEU A 150 -30.40 -14.02 -19.57
C LEU A 150 -30.91 -15.00 -20.64
N LYS A 151 -30.07 -15.33 -21.62
CA LYS A 151 -30.42 -16.21 -22.74
C LYS A 151 -29.42 -17.33 -22.87
N GLN A 152 -29.90 -18.52 -23.17
CA GLN A 152 -29.06 -19.61 -23.64
C GLN A 152 -28.57 -19.25 -25.06
N ILE A 153 -27.28 -19.27 -25.27
CA ILE A 153 -26.64 -18.91 -26.55
C ILE A 153 -25.98 -20.11 -27.23
N ASP A 154 -25.59 -21.12 -26.44
CA ASP A 154 -24.89 -22.30 -26.95
C ASP A 154 -25.08 -23.51 -26.01
N THR A 155 -24.50 -24.65 -26.37
CA THR A 155 -24.40 -25.86 -25.55
C THR A 155 -22.98 -26.37 -25.49
N VAL A 156 -22.57 -26.89 -24.32
CA VAL A 156 -21.25 -27.45 -24.08
C VAL A 156 -21.33 -28.79 -23.37
N GLY A 157 -20.21 -29.50 -23.30
CA GLY A 157 -20.17 -30.72 -22.48
C GLY A 157 -20.52 -30.44 -21.02
N LYS A 158 -21.30 -31.27 -20.35
CA LYS A 158 -21.74 -31.06 -18.95
C LYS A 158 -20.64 -30.83 -17.94
N ARG A 159 -19.40 -31.25 -18.24
CA ARG A 159 -18.22 -31.01 -17.38
C ARG A 159 -17.54 -29.68 -17.67
N ASN A 160 -17.87 -29.03 -18.78
CA ASN A 160 -17.35 -27.72 -19.11
C ASN A 160 -18.24 -26.67 -18.44
N THR A 161 -17.85 -26.30 -17.22
CA THR A 161 -18.54 -25.30 -16.39
C THR A 161 -17.64 -24.09 -16.18
N GLY A 162 -18.19 -22.97 -15.72
CA GLY A 162 -17.42 -21.79 -15.37
C GLY A 162 -18.17 -20.48 -15.61
N THR A 163 -17.54 -19.40 -15.20
CA THR A 163 -18.05 -18.04 -15.42
C THR A 163 -17.01 -17.19 -16.12
N THR A 164 -17.46 -16.40 -17.09
CA THR A 164 -16.65 -15.34 -17.71
C THR A 164 -17.33 -14.01 -17.46
N VAL A 165 -16.64 -13.07 -16.86
CA VAL A 165 -17.11 -11.69 -16.66
C VAL A 165 -16.20 -10.75 -17.44
N LYS A 166 -16.77 -10.05 -18.42
CA LYS A 166 -16.09 -9.05 -19.23
C LYS A 166 -16.71 -7.70 -18.96
N PHE A 167 -15.90 -6.69 -18.60
CA PHE A 167 -16.40 -5.38 -18.29
C PHE A 167 -15.45 -4.26 -18.76
N LEU A 168 -16.03 -3.11 -19.08
CA LEU A 168 -15.32 -1.90 -19.44
C LEU A 168 -15.54 -0.85 -18.34
N PRO A 169 -14.54 -0.55 -17.51
CA PRO A 169 -14.66 0.48 -16.48
C PRO A 169 -15.05 1.83 -17.07
N ASP A 170 -15.95 2.55 -16.41
CA ASP A 170 -16.30 3.91 -16.81
C ASP A 170 -15.31 4.91 -16.19
N GLY A 171 -14.46 5.47 -17.03
CA GLY A 171 -13.38 6.38 -16.63
C GLY A 171 -13.82 7.59 -15.80
N LYS A 172 -15.12 7.99 -15.85
CA LYS A 172 -15.61 9.12 -15.06
C LYS A 172 -15.57 8.90 -13.53
N TYR A 173 -15.44 7.63 -13.08
CA TYR A 173 -15.40 7.29 -11.66
C TYR A 173 -14.00 7.14 -11.10
N PHE A 174 -12.95 7.24 -11.93
CA PHE A 174 -11.56 6.97 -11.55
C PHE A 174 -10.65 8.13 -11.91
N ASP A 175 -9.67 8.43 -11.04
CA ASP A 175 -8.63 9.42 -11.32
C ASP A 175 -7.80 9.03 -12.53
N SER A 176 -7.53 7.73 -12.70
CA SER A 176 -6.93 7.14 -13.91
C SER A 176 -7.80 5.98 -14.41
N PRO A 177 -8.28 6.02 -15.67
CA PRO A 177 -9.13 4.95 -16.21
C PRO A 177 -8.37 3.66 -16.53
N ARG A 178 -7.04 3.67 -16.45
CA ARG A 178 -6.19 2.52 -16.78
C ARG A 178 -5.86 1.71 -15.54
N VAL A 179 -5.93 0.39 -15.67
CA VAL A 179 -5.47 -0.54 -14.64
C VAL A 179 -3.94 -0.48 -14.48
N SER A 180 -3.45 -0.66 -13.27
CA SER A 180 -2.03 -0.85 -13.00
C SER A 180 -1.68 -2.32 -13.20
N ILE A 181 -0.95 -2.63 -14.27
CA ILE A 181 -0.54 -3.99 -14.62
C ILE A 181 0.36 -4.61 -13.53
N PRO A 182 1.38 -3.91 -12.99
CA PRO A 182 2.20 -4.47 -11.92
C PRO A 182 1.37 -4.89 -10.69
N ARG A 183 0.40 -4.06 -10.27
CA ARG A 183 -0.51 -4.41 -9.17
C ARG A 183 -1.38 -5.62 -9.49
N LEU A 184 -1.86 -5.76 -10.72
CA LEU A 184 -2.65 -6.93 -11.13
C LEU A 184 -1.80 -8.20 -11.12
N LYS A 185 -0.60 -8.18 -11.68
CA LYS A 185 0.32 -9.32 -11.67
C LYS A 185 0.65 -9.77 -10.25
N HIS A 186 0.92 -8.81 -9.34
CA HIS A 186 1.16 -9.11 -7.93
C HIS A 186 -0.05 -9.81 -7.29
N VAL A 187 -1.28 -9.30 -7.49
CA VAL A 187 -2.51 -9.92 -6.97
C VAL A 187 -2.71 -11.32 -7.55
N LEU A 188 -2.56 -11.50 -8.86
CA LEU A 188 -2.73 -12.80 -9.52
C LEU A 188 -1.73 -13.83 -9.02
N ARG A 189 -0.45 -13.44 -8.91
CA ARG A 189 0.60 -14.29 -8.37
C ARG A 189 0.30 -14.69 -6.93
N ALA A 190 -0.11 -13.74 -6.09
CA ALA A 190 -0.52 -14.03 -4.71
C ALA A 190 -1.69 -15.02 -4.65
N LYS A 191 -2.69 -14.90 -5.54
CA LYS A 191 -3.81 -15.86 -5.59
C LYS A 191 -3.34 -17.26 -5.98
N ALA A 192 -2.44 -17.39 -6.95
CA ALA A 192 -1.85 -18.68 -7.32
C ALA A 192 -1.09 -19.34 -6.14
N VAL A 193 -0.36 -18.53 -5.36
CA VAL A 193 0.38 -19.00 -4.16
C VAL A 193 -0.57 -19.45 -3.06
N LEU A 194 -1.62 -18.67 -2.80
CA LEU A 194 -2.56 -18.92 -1.70
C LEU A 194 -3.56 -20.04 -1.98
N CYS A 195 -3.76 -20.36 -3.26
CA CYS A 195 -4.59 -21.48 -3.72
C CYS A 195 -3.69 -22.52 -4.39
N SER A 196 -3.04 -23.36 -3.59
CA SER A 196 -2.17 -24.44 -4.10
C SER A 196 -2.84 -25.24 -5.21
N GLY A 197 -2.15 -25.39 -6.35
CA GLY A 197 -2.65 -26.08 -7.53
C GLY A 197 -3.60 -25.29 -8.44
N LEU A 198 -3.92 -24.03 -8.12
CA LEU A 198 -4.66 -23.13 -9.01
C LEU A 198 -3.73 -22.60 -10.11
N LEU A 199 -4.07 -22.88 -11.38
CA LEU A 199 -3.39 -22.28 -12.53
C LEU A 199 -3.98 -20.91 -12.82
N VAL A 200 -3.20 -19.87 -12.62
CA VAL A 200 -3.56 -18.48 -12.91
C VAL A 200 -2.85 -18.02 -14.17
N LYS A 201 -3.61 -17.51 -15.13
CA LYS A 201 -3.13 -17.00 -16.41
C LYS A 201 -3.40 -15.51 -16.53
N PHE A 202 -2.42 -14.77 -16.99
CA PHE A 202 -2.53 -13.35 -17.32
C PHE A 202 -2.22 -13.14 -18.80
N ILE A 203 -3.11 -12.47 -19.53
CA ILE A 203 -2.97 -12.18 -20.96
C ILE A 203 -3.14 -10.67 -21.15
N ASP A 204 -2.10 -10.01 -21.68
CA ASP A 204 -2.13 -8.59 -21.99
C ASP A 204 -2.19 -8.38 -23.51
N ASN A 205 -3.37 -8.06 -24.01
CA ASN A 205 -3.61 -7.72 -25.41
C ASN A 205 -3.55 -6.18 -25.68
N THR A 206 -3.24 -5.37 -24.67
CA THR A 206 -3.14 -3.89 -24.84
C THR A 206 -1.89 -3.47 -25.59
N VAL A 207 -0.87 -4.32 -25.60
CA VAL A 207 0.38 -4.15 -26.36
C VAL A 207 0.25 -4.70 -27.77
N SER A 208 1.18 -4.31 -28.67
CA SER A 208 1.18 -4.79 -30.05
C SER A 208 1.32 -6.33 -30.12
N GLU A 209 0.76 -6.95 -31.16
CA GLU A 209 0.74 -8.41 -31.34
C GLU A 209 2.11 -9.08 -31.25
N ASP A 210 3.17 -8.39 -31.71
CA ASP A 210 4.57 -8.86 -31.60
C ASP A 210 5.11 -8.85 -30.16
N LYS A 211 4.40 -8.27 -29.20
CA LYS A 211 4.78 -8.14 -27.80
C LYS A 211 3.68 -8.60 -26.83
N ALA A 212 2.67 -9.34 -27.32
CA ALA A 212 1.63 -9.89 -26.45
C ALA A 212 2.29 -10.70 -25.33
N GLN A 213 2.10 -10.28 -24.08
CA GLN A 213 2.67 -10.93 -22.91
C GLN A 213 1.62 -11.85 -22.30
N SER A 214 1.97 -13.13 -22.17
CA SER A 214 1.22 -14.05 -21.35
C SER A 214 2.12 -14.57 -20.23
N GLU A 215 1.60 -14.58 -19.02
CA GLU A 215 2.27 -15.14 -17.85
C GLU A 215 1.34 -16.15 -17.17
N GLU A 216 1.93 -17.22 -16.66
CA GLU A 216 1.19 -18.26 -15.95
C GLU A 216 1.87 -18.53 -14.60
N TRP A 217 1.08 -18.71 -13.56
CA TRP A 217 1.55 -19.05 -12.22
C TRP A 217 0.77 -20.25 -11.69
N CYS A 218 1.48 -21.23 -11.19
CA CYS A 218 0.95 -22.36 -10.46
C CYS A 218 1.99 -22.79 -9.41
N PHE A 219 1.60 -22.85 -8.16
CA PHE A 219 2.48 -23.22 -7.05
C PHE A 219 1.90 -24.47 -6.37
N GLU A 220 2.65 -25.56 -6.37
CA GLU A 220 2.23 -26.81 -5.73
C GLU A 220 2.44 -26.76 -4.21
N ASP A 221 3.60 -26.25 -3.75
CA ASP A 221 3.95 -26.08 -2.35
C ASP A 221 3.60 -24.68 -1.79
N GLY A 222 2.82 -23.92 -2.54
CA GLY A 222 2.18 -22.68 -2.09
C GLY A 222 3.13 -21.64 -1.49
N LEU A 223 2.96 -21.34 -0.19
CA LEU A 223 3.70 -20.29 0.52
C LEU A 223 5.20 -20.53 0.59
N ILE A 224 5.63 -21.81 0.68
CA ILE A 224 7.03 -22.19 0.80
C ILE A 224 7.78 -21.83 -0.48
N ASP A 225 7.25 -22.25 -1.63
CA ASP A 225 7.85 -21.98 -2.92
C ASP A 225 7.89 -20.48 -3.22
N TYR A 226 6.85 -19.77 -2.82
CA TYR A 226 6.78 -18.34 -3.00
C TYR A 226 7.83 -17.59 -2.19
N LEU A 227 7.96 -17.92 -0.90
CA LEU A 227 8.97 -17.30 -0.04
C LEU A 227 10.39 -17.66 -0.53
N ARG A 228 10.61 -18.93 -0.90
CA ARG A 228 11.88 -19.42 -1.43
C ARG A 228 12.28 -18.70 -2.73
N GLN A 229 11.33 -18.46 -3.64
CA GLN A 229 11.58 -17.68 -4.86
C GLN A 229 11.92 -16.22 -4.57
N ALA A 230 11.27 -15.60 -3.60
CA ALA A 230 11.50 -14.20 -3.24
C ALA A 230 12.85 -13.99 -2.51
N THR A 231 13.36 -15.04 -1.86
CA THR A 231 14.61 -14.98 -1.07
C THR A 231 15.79 -15.69 -1.74
N ASN A 232 15.64 -16.18 -2.98
CA ASN A 232 16.61 -17.04 -3.67
C ASN A 232 18.00 -16.40 -3.89
N GLU A 233 18.08 -15.08 -3.89
CA GLU A 233 19.32 -14.31 -4.09
C GLU A 233 20.04 -14.00 -2.78
N TYR A 234 19.46 -14.37 -1.63
CA TYR A 234 19.96 -14.07 -0.31
C TYR A 234 20.35 -15.32 0.46
N GLU A 235 21.28 -15.17 1.40
CA GLU A 235 21.51 -16.19 2.41
C GLU A 235 20.34 -16.18 3.40
N THR A 236 19.72 -17.34 3.59
CA THR A 236 18.51 -17.50 4.41
C THR A 236 18.76 -18.35 5.65
N LEU A 237 18.07 -18.04 6.73
CA LEU A 237 18.10 -18.78 7.99
C LEU A 237 16.66 -19.01 8.48
N PRO A 238 16.19 -20.25 8.62
CA PRO A 238 16.86 -21.49 8.18
C PRO A 238 16.96 -21.57 6.64
N ALA A 239 17.75 -22.52 6.12
CA ALA A 239 17.87 -22.73 4.68
C ALA A 239 16.52 -23.11 4.04
N GLU A 240 15.74 -23.96 4.73
CA GLU A 240 14.35 -24.25 4.36
C GLU A 240 13.40 -23.46 5.26
N PRO A 241 12.36 -22.78 4.71
CA PRO A 241 11.45 -21.97 5.51
C PRO A 241 10.82 -22.76 6.66
N PHE A 242 10.79 -22.18 7.87
CA PHE A 242 9.89 -22.65 8.91
C PHE A 242 8.46 -22.44 8.45
N SER A 243 7.74 -23.50 8.18
CA SER A 243 6.41 -23.47 7.61
C SER A 243 5.44 -24.39 8.35
N GLY A 244 4.17 -24.11 8.20
CA GLY A 244 3.12 -24.96 8.74
C GLY A 244 1.74 -24.58 8.22
N SER A 245 0.81 -25.52 8.40
CA SER A 245 -0.61 -25.37 8.08
C SER A 245 -1.41 -26.04 9.18
N VAL A 246 -2.27 -25.29 9.84
CA VAL A 246 -3.15 -25.78 10.90
C VAL A 246 -4.56 -25.26 10.70
N SER A 247 -5.52 -26.16 10.79
CA SER A 247 -6.96 -25.84 10.78
C SER A 247 -7.61 -26.39 12.03
N GLN A 248 -8.32 -25.55 12.78
CA GLN A 248 -8.99 -25.91 14.01
C GLN A 248 -10.26 -25.09 14.20
N ASN A 249 -11.35 -25.73 14.59
CA ASN A 249 -12.66 -25.08 14.87
C ASN A 249 -13.20 -24.22 13.73
N GLY A 250 -12.90 -24.58 12.48
CA GLY A 250 -13.33 -23.81 11.32
C GLY A 250 -12.47 -22.58 11.00
N GLU A 251 -11.37 -22.34 11.72
CA GLU A 251 -10.35 -21.35 11.37
C GLU A 251 -9.07 -22.05 10.94
N GLY A 252 -8.28 -21.42 10.08
CA GLY A 252 -7.04 -21.97 9.58
C GLY A 252 -5.94 -20.92 9.49
N VAL A 253 -4.70 -21.37 9.59
CA VAL A 253 -3.52 -20.54 9.37
C VAL A 253 -2.42 -21.34 8.70
N ASP A 254 -1.91 -20.75 7.59
CA ASP A 254 -0.76 -21.26 6.85
C ASP A 254 0.35 -20.21 6.92
N TRP A 255 1.58 -20.61 7.11
CA TRP A 255 2.71 -19.69 7.19
C TRP A 255 3.98 -20.28 6.60
N ALA A 256 4.88 -19.39 6.14
CA ALA A 256 6.26 -19.66 5.85
C ALA A 256 7.11 -18.48 6.37
N VAL A 257 8.20 -18.76 7.08
CA VAL A 257 9.05 -17.76 7.76
C VAL A 257 10.51 -18.10 7.55
N GLN A 258 11.33 -17.09 7.22
CA GLN A 258 12.78 -17.14 7.15
C GLN A 258 13.38 -15.81 7.63
N TRP A 259 14.65 -15.80 7.93
CA TRP A 259 15.42 -14.58 8.24
C TRP A 259 16.54 -14.39 7.23
N LEU A 260 16.94 -13.13 6.99
CA LEU A 260 18.07 -12.75 6.13
C LEU A 260 19.23 -12.26 7.02
N PRO A 261 20.17 -13.12 7.45
CA PRO A 261 21.23 -12.75 8.40
C PRO A 261 22.09 -11.59 7.89
N GLU A 262 22.45 -11.60 6.62
CA GLU A 262 23.29 -10.58 6.00
C GLU A 262 22.48 -9.34 5.54
N GLY A 263 21.15 -9.37 5.70
CA GLY A 263 20.23 -8.36 5.18
C GLY A 263 19.77 -8.68 3.76
N GLY A 264 18.91 -7.82 3.20
CA GLY A 264 18.30 -8.01 1.89
C GLY A 264 16.93 -7.35 1.83
N GLU A 265 16.21 -7.55 0.74
CA GLU A 265 14.83 -7.10 0.61
C GLU A 265 13.91 -7.96 1.48
N ILE A 266 13.22 -7.31 2.41
CA ILE A 266 12.34 -7.99 3.35
C ILE A 266 10.99 -8.22 2.71
N MET A 267 10.67 -9.49 2.47
CA MET A 267 9.34 -9.91 2.06
C MET A 267 8.44 -10.10 3.29
N ALA A 268 7.39 -9.31 3.41
CA ALA A 268 6.45 -9.36 4.53
C ALA A 268 5.01 -9.25 4.02
N GLU A 269 4.40 -10.39 3.74
CA GLU A 269 3.05 -10.44 3.18
C GLU A 269 2.09 -11.19 4.09
N SER A 270 0.87 -10.66 4.20
CA SER A 270 -0.18 -11.31 4.98
C SER A 270 -1.53 -11.23 4.28
N TYR A 271 -2.33 -12.29 4.49
CA TYR A 271 -3.59 -12.49 3.81
C TYR A 271 -4.65 -13.01 4.79
N VAL A 272 -5.89 -12.60 4.58
CA VAL A 272 -7.06 -13.13 5.29
C VAL A 272 -8.12 -13.51 4.26
N ASN A 273 -8.51 -14.79 4.23
CA ASN A 273 -9.41 -15.33 3.21
C ASN A 273 -8.99 -14.90 1.79
N LEU A 274 -7.67 -14.99 1.51
CA LEU A 274 -6.99 -14.60 0.27
C LEU A 274 -7.01 -13.09 -0.06
N ILE A 275 -7.48 -12.24 0.85
CA ILE A 275 -7.44 -10.78 0.71
C ILE A 275 -6.10 -10.31 1.26
N PRO A 276 -5.31 -9.55 0.49
CA PRO A 276 -4.06 -8.99 0.99
C PRO A 276 -4.33 -7.96 2.08
N THR A 277 -3.64 -8.11 3.21
CA THR A 277 -3.72 -7.19 4.34
C THR A 277 -2.42 -6.39 4.43
N ALA A 278 -2.27 -5.39 3.55
CA ALA A 278 -1.04 -4.60 3.42
C ALA A 278 -0.62 -3.89 4.73
N GLN A 279 -1.58 -3.59 5.61
CA GLN A 279 -1.34 -3.01 6.93
C GLN A 279 -1.32 -4.06 8.05
N GLY A 280 -1.27 -5.36 7.69
CA GLY A 280 -1.26 -6.48 8.64
C GLY A 280 -2.53 -6.56 9.48
N GLY A 281 -2.37 -6.70 10.77
CA GLY A 281 -3.48 -6.78 11.73
C GLY A 281 -3.23 -7.80 12.83
N THR A 282 -4.32 -8.29 13.42
CA THR A 282 -4.27 -9.19 14.58
C THR A 282 -3.61 -10.53 14.30
N HIS A 283 -3.76 -11.08 13.08
CA HIS A 283 -3.08 -12.33 12.66
C HIS A 283 -1.56 -12.17 12.60
N VAL A 284 -1.05 -11.05 12.05
CA VAL A 284 0.39 -10.75 12.02
C VAL A 284 0.92 -10.52 13.44
N ALA A 285 0.16 -9.84 14.29
CA ALA A 285 0.51 -9.69 15.71
C ALA A 285 0.58 -11.04 16.41
N GLY A 286 -0.32 -11.98 16.07
CA GLY A 286 -0.30 -13.36 16.55
C GLY A 286 0.96 -14.11 16.11
N LEU A 287 1.31 -14.06 14.82
CA LEU A 287 2.56 -14.66 14.30
C LEU A 287 3.78 -14.16 15.07
N ARG A 288 3.88 -12.84 15.21
CA ARG A 288 4.97 -12.15 15.90
C ARG A 288 5.08 -12.58 17.37
N THR A 289 3.96 -12.71 18.04
CA THR A 289 3.89 -13.14 19.45
C THR A 289 4.28 -14.61 19.59
N GLY A 290 3.73 -15.49 18.76
CA GLY A 290 4.02 -16.93 18.81
C GLY A 290 5.49 -17.25 18.57
N LEU A 291 6.11 -16.63 17.54
CA LEU A 291 7.54 -16.78 17.28
C LEU A 291 8.40 -16.30 18.47
N LEU A 292 8.05 -15.15 19.04
CA LEU A 292 8.80 -14.58 20.17
C LEU A 292 8.72 -15.45 21.41
N GLU A 293 7.55 -15.93 21.78
CA GLU A 293 7.36 -16.76 22.97
C GLU A 293 8.10 -18.08 22.86
N ALA A 294 7.98 -18.77 21.72
CA ALA A 294 8.70 -20.02 21.48
C ALA A 294 10.23 -19.84 21.54
N LEU A 295 10.75 -18.79 20.88
CA LEU A 295 12.18 -18.53 20.89
C LEU A 295 12.70 -18.13 22.29
N ARG A 296 11.94 -17.37 23.06
CA ARG A 296 12.29 -17.04 24.45
C ARG A 296 12.39 -18.30 25.32
N GLU A 297 11.38 -19.16 25.27
CA GLU A 297 11.37 -20.42 26.02
C GLU A 297 12.57 -21.32 25.64
N PHE A 298 12.87 -21.41 24.33
CA PHE A 298 14.03 -22.14 23.84
C PHE A 298 15.36 -21.56 24.37
N CYS A 299 15.54 -20.24 24.29
CA CYS A 299 16.72 -19.54 24.78
C CYS A 299 16.88 -19.67 26.30
N GLU A 300 15.80 -19.58 27.06
CA GLU A 300 15.81 -19.75 28.53
C GLU A 300 16.19 -21.18 28.92
N PHE A 301 15.56 -22.18 28.29
CA PHE A 301 15.83 -23.58 28.56
C PHE A 301 17.30 -23.95 28.29
N ARG A 302 17.90 -23.41 27.23
CA ARG A 302 19.30 -23.66 26.85
C ARG A 302 20.30 -22.67 27.45
N SER A 303 19.83 -21.71 28.25
CA SER A 303 20.68 -20.67 28.86
C SER A 303 21.50 -19.87 27.84
N LEU A 304 20.92 -19.57 26.66
CA LEU A 304 21.58 -18.84 25.59
C LEU A 304 21.59 -17.31 25.81
N LEU A 305 20.69 -16.78 26.63
CA LEU A 305 20.55 -15.34 26.84
C LEU A 305 21.69 -14.79 27.72
N PRO A 306 22.47 -13.82 27.20
CA PRO A 306 23.44 -13.09 28.01
C PRO A 306 22.76 -12.33 29.16
N ARG A 307 23.47 -12.10 30.26
CA ARG A 307 22.95 -11.36 31.41
C ARG A 307 22.43 -9.98 31.01
N GLY A 308 21.18 -9.67 31.39
CA GLY A 308 20.56 -8.38 31.16
C GLY A 308 19.97 -8.18 29.75
N ILE A 309 20.02 -9.21 28.90
CA ILE A 309 19.34 -9.20 27.59
C ILE A 309 17.99 -9.87 27.72
N LYS A 310 16.97 -9.17 27.22
CA LYS A 310 15.61 -9.69 27.06
C LYS A 310 15.19 -9.46 25.61
N LEU A 311 14.81 -10.51 24.90
CA LEU A 311 14.31 -10.43 23.55
C LEU A 311 12.96 -9.69 23.53
N THR A 312 12.78 -8.81 22.56
CA THR A 312 11.53 -8.10 22.28
C THR A 312 10.97 -8.56 20.93
N PRO A 313 9.68 -8.26 20.64
CA PRO A 313 9.13 -8.58 19.33
C PRO A 313 9.95 -8.01 18.16
N ASP A 314 10.56 -6.83 18.32
CA ASP A 314 11.35 -6.21 17.25
C ASP A 314 12.63 -6.97 16.95
N ASP A 315 13.26 -7.60 17.96
CA ASP A 315 14.51 -8.33 17.78
C ASP A 315 14.34 -9.58 16.90
N ILE A 316 13.19 -10.25 16.97
CA ILE A 316 12.88 -11.40 16.12
C ILE A 316 12.30 -10.98 14.78
N TRP A 317 11.67 -9.81 14.71
CA TRP A 317 11.03 -9.29 13.51
C TRP A 317 11.99 -8.62 12.55
N GLU A 318 13.11 -8.13 13.07
CA GLU A 318 14.18 -7.57 12.27
C GLU A 318 14.74 -8.62 11.31
N ARG A 319 14.79 -8.29 10.01
CA ARG A 319 15.22 -9.19 8.92
C ARG A 319 14.37 -10.45 8.75
N CYS A 320 13.15 -10.46 9.29
CA CYS A 320 12.22 -11.57 9.15
C CYS A 320 11.42 -11.43 7.85
N CYS A 321 11.58 -12.39 6.95
CA CYS A 321 10.73 -12.59 5.78
C CYS A 321 9.62 -13.58 6.12
N PHE A 322 8.38 -13.25 5.76
CA PHE A 322 7.26 -14.14 6.02
C PHE A 322 6.13 -13.98 5.00
N VAL A 323 5.40 -15.06 4.80
CA VAL A 323 4.09 -15.07 4.16
C VAL A 323 3.12 -15.75 5.13
N LEU A 324 2.01 -15.07 5.43
CA LEU A 324 1.00 -15.54 6.37
C LEU A 324 -0.38 -15.53 5.71
N SER A 325 -1.05 -16.66 5.68
CA SER A 325 -2.43 -16.78 5.18
C SER A 325 -3.34 -17.27 6.31
N SER A 326 -4.37 -16.49 6.65
CA SER A 326 -5.35 -16.86 7.66
C SER A 326 -6.71 -17.09 7.03
N LYS A 327 -7.37 -18.20 7.38
CA LYS A 327 -8.72 -18.55 6.98
C LYS A 327 -9.64 -18.36 8.18
N ILE A 328 -10.53 -17.38 8.12
CA ILE A 328 -11.35 -16.93 9.25
C ILE A 328 -12.82 -16.90 8.82
N LEU A 329 -13.72 -17.44 9.65
CA LEU A 329 -15.14 -17.56 9.32
C LEU A 329 -15.85 -16.21 9.21
N ASP A 330 -15.56 -15.29 10.13
CA ASP A 330 -16.15 -13.94 10.17
C ASP A 330 -15.09 -12.88 10.47
N PRO A 331 -14.22 -12.55 9.45
CA PRO A 331 -13.15 -11.58 9.66
C PRO A 331 -13.70 -10.16 9.73
N GLN A 332 -13.26 -9.41 10.75
CA GLN A 332 -13.53 -7.99 10.90
C GLN A 332 -12.32 -7.18 10.44
N PHE A 333 -12.55 -6.20 9.56
CA PHE A 333 -11.50 -5.34 9.02
C PHE A 333 -11.67 -3.88 9.46
N SER A 334 -10.56 -3.15 9.50
CA SER A 334 -10.54 -1.70 9.76
C SER A 334 -10.79 -0.94 8.46
N GLY A 335 -12.02 -0.93 7.94
CA GLY A 335 -12.39 -0.22 6.72
C GLY A 335 -12.74 -1.12 5.52
N GLN A 336 -13.29 -0.50 4.48
CA GLN A 336 -13.83 -1.20 3.31
C GLN A 336 -12.74 -1.80 2.41
N THR A 337 -11.55 -1.22 2.37
CA THR A 337 -10.41 -1.73 1.59
C THR A 337 -9.79 -3.00 2.16
N LYS A 338 -10.22 -3.41 3.37
CA LYS A 338 -9.82 -4.66 4.06
C LYS A 338 -8.30 -4.80 4.28
N GLU A 339 -7.57 -3.70 4.31
CA GLU A 339 -6.10 -3.70 4.42
C GLU A 339 -5.58 -4.15 5.78
N ARG A 340 -6.42 -4.15 6.81
CA ARG A 340 -6.03 -4.50 8.17
C ARG A 340 -7.09 -5.32 8.90
N LEU A 341 -6.70 -6.49 9.40
CA LEU A 341 -7.57 -7.33 10.24
C LEU A 341 -7.66 -6.77 11.67
N SER A 342 -8.89 -6.70 12.20
CA SER A 342 -9.17 -6.23 13.56
C SER A 342 -9.76 -7.30 14.51
N SER A 343 -10.07 -8.50 14.02
CA SER A 343 -10.62 -9.61 14.80
C SER A 343 -9.69 -10.01 15.94
N ARG A 344 -10.05 -9.73 17.20
CA ARG A 344 -9.18 -9.93 18.38
C ARG A 344 -8.84 -11.39 18.63
N GLN A 345 -9.79 -12.29 18.41
CA GLN A 345 -9.62 -13.74 18.67
C GLN A 345 -8.53 -14.35 17.80
N THR A 346 -8.37 -13.88 16.58
CA THR A 346 -7.37 -14.37 15.62
C THR A 346 -5.95 -14.21 16.15
N ALA A 347 -5.64 -13.14 16.88
CA ALA A 347 -4.31 -12.95 17.45
C ALA A 347 -3.93 -14.10 18.41
N GLY A 348 -4.85 -14.48 19.29
CA GLY A 348 -4.61 -15.59 20.24
C GLY A 348 -4.51 -16.94 19.53
N PHE A 349 -5.38 -17.20 18.56
CA PHE A 349 -5.35 -18.43 17.78
C PHE A 349 -4.02 -18.60 17.02
N VAL A 350 -3.63 -17.59 16.23
CA VAL A 350 -2.38 -17.63 15.47
C VAL A 350 -1.17 -17.72 16.41
N ALA A 351 -1.15 -16.96 17.51
CA ALA A 351 -0.05 -17.00 18.47
C ALA A 351 0.13 -18.39 19.09
N GLY A 352 -0.97 -19.03 19.52
CA GLY A 352 -0.92 -20.38 20.10
C GLY A 352 -0.40 -21.41 19.10
N VAL A 353 -1.00 -21.46 17.90
CA VAL A 353 -0.62 -22.42 16.85
C VAL A 353 0.85 -22.26 16.44
N VAL A 354 1.27 -21.02 16.19
CA VAL A 354 2.66 -20.74 15.76
C VAL A 354 3.65 -21.03 16.89
N LYS A 355 3.33 -20.68 18.15
CA LYS A 355 4.16 -20.97 19.29
C LYS A 355 4.41 -22.47 19.43
N ASP A 356 3.35 -23.27 19.41
CA ASP A 356 3.46 -24.73 19.58
C ASP A 356 4.27 -25.36 18.44
N SER A 357 3.98 -24.95 17.19
CA SER A 357 4.68 -25.45 16.01
C SER A 357 6.15 -25.02 15.98
N PHE A 358 6.46 -23.77 16.33
CA PHE A 358 7.81 -23.26 16.34
C PHE A 358 8.63 -23.85 17.50
N SER A 359 8.02 -24.03 18.67
CA SER A 359 8.69 -24.72 19.80
C SER A 359 9.09 -26.13 19.42
N LEU A 360 8.21 -26.88 18.72
CA LEU A 360 8.54 -28.23 18.25
C LEU A 360 9.67 -28.17 17.21
N TRP A 361 9.59 -27.27 16.24
CA TRP A 361 10.59 -27.10 15.20
C TRP A 361 11.98 -26.74 15.77
N LEU A 362 12.06 -25.78 16.71
CA LEU A 362 13.29 -25.35 17.36
C LEU A 362 13.99 -26.53 18.07
N ASN A 363 13.22 -27.44 18.66
CA ASN A 363 13.79 -28.62 19.33
C ASN A 363 14.23 -29.72 18.36
N GLN A 364 13.65 -29.78 17.16
CA GLN A 364 14.03 -30.73 16.12
C GLN A 364 15.24 -30.26 15.29
N HIS A 365 15.39 -28.93 15.11
CA HIS A 365 16.40 -28.28 14.26
C HIS A 365 17.34 -27.42 15.11
N THR A 366 18.03 -28.06 16.10
CA THR A 366 18.73 -27.33 17.15
C THR A 366 19.86 -26.42 16.68
N SER A 367 20.60 -26.79 15.62
CA SER A 367 21.65 -25.95 15.04
C SER A 367 21.11 -24.67 14.40
N GLU A 368 20.04 -24.79 13.65
CA GLU A 368 19.37 -23.65 13.01
C GLU A 368 18.65 -22.77 14.04
N ALA A 369 18.05 -23.40 15.06
CA ALA A 369 17.43 -22.71 16.19
C ALA A 369 18.43 -21.88 16.99
N GLU A 370 19.64 -22.41 17.25
CA GLU A 370 20.73 -21.68 17.91
C GLU A 370 21.21 -20.52 17.05
N ALA A 371 21.33 -20.70 15.73
CA ALA A 371 21.69 -19.60 14.81
C ALA A 371 20.64 -18.51 14.76
N ILE A 372 19.32 -18.85 14.73
CA ILE A 372 18.24 -17.89 14.86
C ILE A 372 18.29 -17.14 16.21
N ALA A 373 18.55 -17.86 17.29
CA ALA A 373 18.69 -17.26 18.61
C ALA A 373 19.86 -16.28 18.66
N GLU A 374 21.01 -16.62 18.10
CA GLU A 374 22.19 -15.75 18.01
C GLU A 374 21.89 -14.49 17.19
N LEU A 375 21.21 -14.62 16.04
CA LEU A 375 20.77 -13.47 15.23
C LEU A 375 19.89 -12.53 16.06
N CYS A 376 18.84 -13.06 16.72
CA CYS A 376 17.93 -12.26 17.53
C CYS A 376 18.61 -11.65 18.78
N ILE A 377 19.56 -12.35 19.40
CA ILE A 377 20.37 -11.81 20.50
C ILE A 377 21.26 -10.66 20.00
N SER A 378 21.87 -10.80 18.82
CA SER A 378 22.66 -9.74 18.18
C SER A 378 21.82 -8.50 17.91
N ASN A 379 20.58 -8.68 17.38
CA ASN A 379 19.61 -7.59 17.18
C ASN A 379 19.27 -6.91 18.52
N ALA A 380 18.98 -7.69 19.57
CA ALA A 380 18.72 -7.16 20.91
C ALA A 380 19.91 -6.38 21.49
N GLN A 381 21.13 -6.86 21.28
CA GLN A 381 22.35 -6.16 21.69
C GLN A 381 22.52 -4.86 20.93
N SER A 382 22.27 -4.86 19.63
CA SER A 382 22.33 -3.69 18.76
C SER A 382 21.30 -2.63 19.17
N ARG A 383 20.06 -3.05 19.41
CA ARG A 383 18.97 -2.21 19.95
C ARG A 383 19.34 -1.61 21.30
N LEU A 384 19.88 -2.42 22.24
CA LEU A 384 20.29 -1.92 23.55
C LEU A 384 21.51 -0.99 23.48
N LYS A 385 22.45 -1.24 22.55
CA LYS A 385 23.56 -0.31 22.27
C LYS A 385 23.04 0.99 21.68
N ALA A 386 22.11 0.91 20.73
CA ALA A 386 21.44 2.08 20.14
C ALA A 386 20.65 2.85 21.20
N SER A 387 19.85 2.19 22.05
CA SER A 387 19.09 2.85 23.11
C SER A 387 19.98 3.50 24.19
N LYS A 388 21.15 2.93 24.51
CA LYS A 388 22.13 3.57 25.39
C LYS A 388 22.81 4.78 24.74
N LYS A 389 22.93 4.83 23.38
CA LYS A 389 23.45 5.98 22.63
C LYS A 389 22.37 7.04 22.36
N VAL A 390 21.09 6.69 22.38
CA VAL A 390 19.92 7.50 21.97
C VAL A 390 19.40 8.44 23.07
N ALA A 391 19.97 8.45 24.29
CA ALA A 391 19.88 9.67 25.08
C ALA A 391 20.52 10.77 24.22
N ARG A 392 19.68 11.68 23.63
CA ARG A 392 20.16 12.84 22.87
C ARG A 392 21.42 13.37 23.56
N LYS A 393 22.58 13.26 22.91
CA LYS A 393 23.80 13.87 23.43
C LYS A 393 23.47 15.30 23.72
N LYS A 394 23.30 15.68 24.99
CA LYS A 394 23.36 17.07 25.36
C LYS A 394 24.68 17.56 24.83
N ILE A 395 24.64 18.47 23.87
CA ILE A 395 25.83 19.06 23.26
C ILE A 395 26.48 19.93 24.33
N THR A 396 27.32 19.31 25.14
CA THR A 396 28.16 20.03 26.12
C THR A 396 29.54 20.36 25.55
N SER A 397 29.86 19.90 24.31
CA SER A 397 31.18 20.17 23.69
C SER A 397 31.19 19.99 22.14
N GLY A 398 30.05 20.16 21.44
CA GLY A 398 29.95 20.12 19.97
C GLY A 398 29.57 21.49 19.39
N PRO A 399 29.52 21.66 18.04
CA PRO A 399 29.05 22.90 17.44
C PRO A 399 27.66 23.25 17.97
N ALA A 400 27.44 24.53 18.33
CA ALA A 400 26.13 24.99 18.80
C ALA A 400 25.07 24.74 17.71
N LEU A 401 23.89 24.29 18.13
CA LEU A 401 22.77 24.12 17.19
C LEU A 401 22.48 25.41 16.44
N PRO A 402 22.11 25.35 15.15
CA PRO A 402 21.79 26.54 14.38
C PRO A 402 20.74 27.40 15.09
N GLY A 403 21.01 28.71 15.32
CA GLY A 403 20.10 29.58 16.05
C GLY A 403 18.70 29.74 15.44
N LYS A 404 18.56 29.38 14.17
CA LYS A 404 17.26 29.33 13.45
C LYS A 404 16.46 28.06 13.69
N LEU A 405 17.06 26.98 14.21
CA LEU A 405 16.39 25.74 14.53
C LEU A 405 15.45 25.91 15.74
N ALA A 406 14.17 25.67 15.54
CA ALA A 406 13.22 25.53 16.64
C ALA A 406 13.06 24.03 16.94
N ASP A 407 13.82 23.53 17.90
CA ASP A 407 13.89 22.11 18.25
C ASP A 407 12.62 21.61 18.95
N CYS A 408 12.37 20.29 18.92
CA CYS A 408 11.29 19.63 19.65
C CYS A 408 11.75 19.18 21.05
N SER A 409 10.79 18.89 21.93
CA SER A 409 11.09 18.53 23.32
C SER A 409 11.32 17.03 23.53
N THR A 410 10.84 16.16 22.62
CA THR A 410 11.04 14.72 22.75
C THR A 410 12.51 14.33 22.74
N GLN A 411 12.86 13.35 23.55
CA GLN A 411 14.19 12.71 23.58
C GLN A 411 14.24 11.43 22.72
N ASP A 412 13.08 10.95 22.28
CA ASP A 412 12.98 9.81 21.37
C ASP A 412 13.27 10.27 19.94
N VAL A 413 14.40 9.82 19.41
CA VAL A 413 14.84 10.13 18.05
C VAL A 413 13.82 9.66 17.02
N MET A 414 13.24 8.46 17.18
CA MET A 414 12.30 7.89 16.22
C MET A 414 10.94 8.58 16.24
N ALA A 415 10.56 9.17 17.37
CA ALA A 415 9.37 10.01 17.47
C ALA A 415 9.61 11.43 16.93
N GLY A 416 10.87 11.90 16.92
CA GLY A 416 11.25 13.25 16.48
C GLY A 416 11.16 13.43 14.98
N GLU A 417 10.68 14.59 14.54
CA GLU A 417 10.54 14.96 13.13
C GLU A 417 11.19 16.32 12.89
N LEU A 418 12.05 16.43 11.87
CA LEU A 418 12.64 17.70 11.45
C LEU A 418 12.01 18.16 10.14
N PHE A 419 11.39 19.33 10.13
CA PHE A 419 10.90 19.96 8.91
C PHE A 419 11.91 20.99 8.43
N LEU A 420 12.47 20.77 7.25
CA LEU A 420 13.28 21.73 6.49
C LEU A 420 12.31 22.58 5.66
N VAL A 421 12.13 23.84 6.06
CA VAL A 421 11.05 24.70 5.52
C VAL A 421 11.64 25.81 4.67
N GLU A 422 11.09 26.00 3.47
CA GLU A 422 11.49 27.08 2.58
C GLU A 422 11.12 28.46 3.15
N GLY A 423 12.13 29.31 3.31
CA GLY A 423 11.96 30.70 3.69
C GLY A 423 11.64 30.97 5.17
N ASP A 424 11.91 32.19 5.60
CA ASP A 424 11.64 32.60 6.98
C ASP A 424 10.14 32.83 7.26
N SER A 425 9.36 33.25 6.26
CA SER A 425 7.90 33.47 6.38
C SER A 425 7.17 32.16 6.63
N ALA A 426 7.34 31.17 5.76
CA ALA A 426 6.75 29.85 5.93
C ALA A 426 7.30 29.14 7.18
N GLY A 427 8.59 29.33 7.48
CA GLY A 427 9.20 28.87 8.73
C GLY A 427 8.54 29.46 9.98
N GLY A 428 8.08 30.71 9.92
CA GLY A 428 7.31 31.36 10.99
C GLY A 428 5.94 30.71 11.20
N SER A 429 5.20 30.48 10.11
CA SER A 429 3.91 29.77 10.14
C SER A 429 4.07 28.34 10.62
N ALA A 430 5.10 27.61 10.13
CA ALA A 430 5.39 26.23 10.54
C ALA A 430 5.76 26.13 12.03
N LYS A 431 6.53 27.10 12.58
CA LYS A 431 6.84 27.16 14.01
C LYS A 431 5.60 27.32 14.89
N GLN A 432 4.56 28.01 14.40
CA GLN A 432 3.28 28.15 15.09
C GLN A 432 2.38 26.93 14.92
N ALA A 433 2.43 26.32 13.73
CA ALA A 433 1.62 25.15 13.36
C ALA A 433 2.07 23.84 14.02
N ARG A 434 3.37 23.71 14.32
CA ARG A 434 4.00 22.45 14.76
C ARG A 434 3.47 21.91 16.08
N ASP A 435 3.57 20.62 16.26
CA ASP A 435 3.57 20.02 17.58
C ASP A 435 4.97 20.16 18.20
N ARG A 436 5.05 20.88 19.33
CA ARG A 436 6.33 21.19 19.99
C ARG A 436 6.96 19.97 20.64
N GLU A 437 6.19 18.95 20.91
CA GLU A 437 6.67 17.74 21.55
C GLU A 437 7.62 16.97 20.63
N PHE A 438 7.21 16.76 19.37
CA PHE A 438 7.97 15.89 18.45
C PHE A 438 8.37 16.53 17.12
N GLN A 439 7.92 17.76 16.78
CA GLN A 439 8.26 18.44 15.54
C GLN A 439 9.24 19.58 15.75
N ALA A 440 10.39 19.49 15.08
CA ALA A 440 11.38 20.55 14.98
C ALA A 440 11.28 21.27 13.62
N ILE A 441 11.50 22.58 13.59
CA ILE A 441 11.43 23.41 12.39
C ILE A 441 12.77 24.09 12.15
N MET A 442 13.29 23.96 10.94
CA MET A 442 14.48 24.64 10.46
C MET A 442 14.17 25.40 9.17
N PRO A 443 14.00 26.73 9.20
CA PRO A 443 13.81 27.50 7.99
C PRO A 443 15.12 27.61 7.20
N LEU A 444 15.03 27.51 5.89
CA LEU A 444 16.12 27.66 4.94
C LEU A 444 15.99 28.99 4.23
N ARG A 445 17.07 29.75 4.14
CA ARG A 445 17.09 31.08 3.47
C ARG A 445 17.50 30.91 2.02
N GLY A 446 16.52 31.02 1.12
CA GLY A 446 16.75 30.93 -0.33
C GLY A 446 17.10 29.52 -0.82
N LYS A 447 17.46 29.44 -2.09
CA LYS A 447 17.88 28.20 -2.73
C LYS A 447 19.22 27.74 -2.16
N ILE A 448 19.29 26.47 -1.78
CA ILE A 448 20.55 25.87 -1.36
C ILE A 448 21.48 25.67 -2.58
N LEU A 449 22.76 25.50 -2.31
CA LEU A 449 23.73 25.16 -3.34
C LEU A 449 23.31 23.88 -4.07
N ASN A 450 23.41 23.86 -5.41
CA ASN A 450 23.32 22.61 -6.16
C ASN A 450 24.57 21.77 -5.83
N THR A 451 24.37 20.75 -5.02
CA THR A 451 25.46 19.90 -4.49
C THR A 451 25.71 18.66 -5.37
N TRP A 452 24.99 18.49 -6.47
CA TRP A 452 25.03 17.26 -7.29
C TRP A 452 26.42 16.94 -7.83
N GLU A 453 27.15 17.97 -8.29
CA GLU A 453 28.51 17.83 -8.85
C GLU A 453 29.59 18.35 -7.89
N VAL A 454 29.28 18.59 -6.62
CA VAL A 454 30.22 19.11 -5.62
C VAL A 454 30.74 17.98 -4.75
N ASP A 455 32.02 17.95 -4.46
CA ASP A 455 32.62 16.97 -3.55
C ASP A 455 32.09 17.12 -2.12
N SER A 456 31.87 15.99 -1.44
CA SER A 456 31.35 15.97 -0.07
C SER A 456 32.21 16.73 0.93
N SER A 457 33.51 16.89 0.67
CA SER A 457 34.43 17.68 1.50
C SER A 457 34.19 19.19 1.36
N GLU A 458 33.63 19.65 0.24
CA GLU A 458 33.45 21.07 -0.06
C GLU A 458 32.06 21.60 0.26
N ILE A 459 31.04 20.70 0.35
CA ILE A 459 29.65 21.15 0.55
C ILE A 459 29.42 21.83 1.91
N LEU A 460 30.21 21.50 2.92
CA LEU A 460 30.12 22.12 4.26
C LEU A 460 30.58 23.59 4.28
N ALA A 461 31.22 24.09 3.20
CA ALA A 461 31.47 25.51 3.02
C ALA A 461 30.18 26.31 2.84
N SER A 462 29.08 25.66 2.38
CA SER A 462 27.74 26.25 2.36
C SER A 462 27.16 26.28 3.77
N GLN A 463 26.88 27.46 4.30
CA GLN A 463 26.30 27.63 5.64
C GLN A 463 24.97 26.86 5.79
N ALA A 464 24.15 26.83 4.74
CA ALA A 464 22.87 26.10 4.76
C ALA A 464 23.07 24.57 4.90
N VAL A 465 24.05 24.00 4.17
CA VAL A 465 24.37 22.58 4.25
C VAL A 465 25.01 22.23 5.60
N HIS A 466 25.92 23.08 6.08
CA HIS A 466 26.52 22.96 7.41
C HIS A 466 25.44 22.94 8.51
N ASP A 467 24.50 23.90 8.45
CA ASP A 467 23.41 23.98 9.43
C ASP A 467 22.52 22.74 9.39
N ILE A 468 22.25 22.17 8.17
CA ILE A 468 21.50 20.93 8.01
C ILE A 468 22.26 19.76 8.66
N ALA A 469 23.56 19.60 8.37
CA ALA A 469 24.40 18.55 8.94
C ALA A 469 24.43 18.61 10.48
N VAL A 470 24.61 19.80 11.04
CA VAL A 470 24.59 20.02 12.50
C VAL A 470 23.21 19.72 13.09
N ALA A 471 22.13 20.15 12.44
CA ALA A 471 20.76 19.84 12.90
C ALA A 471 20.46 18.34 12.87
N LEU A 472 20.90 17.66 11.82
CA LEU A 472 20.75 16.20 11.68
C LEU A 472 21.60 15.44 12.68
N GLY A 473 22.78 15.94 13.03
CA GLY A 473 23.77 15.25 13.85
C GLY A 473 24.56 14.18 13.09
N VAL A 474 24.59 14.28 11.75
CA VAL A 474 25.27 13.35 10.84
C VAL A 474 26.11 14.15 9.85
N ASP A 475 27.35 13.73 9.65
CA ASP A 475 28.23 14.35 8.67
C ASP A 475 27.97 13.81 7.25
N PRO A 476 28.16 14.65 6.21
CA PRO A 476 28.07 14.20 4.82
C PRO A 476 29.04 13.04 4.52
N ALA A 477 28.63 12.13 3.62
CA ALA A 477 29.39 10.98 3.17
C ALA A 477 29.82 9.99 4.27
N THR A 478 29.21 10.05 5.45
CA THR A 478 29.43 9.03 6.50
C THR A 478 28.44 7.89 6.33
N SER A 479 28.90 6.66 6.57
CA SER A 479 28.02 5.49 6.69
C SER A 479 27.40 5.34 8.09
N ASP A 480 27.95 6.02 9.10
CA ASP A 480 27.45 5.97 10.48
C ASP A 480 26.38 7.04 10.71
N ILE A 481 25.12 6.62 10.73
CA ILE A 481 23.97 7.48 11.05
C ILE A 481 23.56 7.41 12.52
N SER A 482 24.37 6.80 13.40
CA SER A 482 24.06 6.66 14.84
C SER A 482 23.93 8.01 15.57
N GLY A 483 24.42 9.07 14.98
CA GLY A 483 24.28 10.46 15.46
C GLY A 483 22.96 11.13 15.09
N LEU A 484 22.12 10.49 14.27
CA LEU A 484 20.86 11.06 13.77
C LEU A 484 19.96 11.52 14.92
N ARG A 485 19.43 12.75 14.78
CA ARG A 485 18.64 13.40 15.84
C ARG A 485 17.13 13.27 15.67
N TYR A 486 16.68 12.93 14.47
CA TYR A 486 15.26 12.84 14.13
C TYR A 486 14.98 11.60 13.28
N GLY A 487 13.94 10.87 13.62
CA GLY A 487 13.50 9.68 12.89
C GLY A 487 12.83 10.02 11.55
N LYS A 488 12.36 11.26 11.37
CA LYS A 488 11.85 11.74 10.09
C LYS A 488 12.40 13.11 9.76
N ILE A 489 12.81 13.26 8.52
CA ILE A 489 13.28 14.52 7.94
C ILE A 489 12.33 14.87 6.81
N CYS A 490 11.53 15.90 7.00
CA CYS A 490 10.47 16.29 6.06
C CYS A 490 10.91 17.56 5.31
N ILE A 491 11.02 17.47 4.01
CA ILE A 491 11.26 18.61 3.12
C ILE A 491 9.90 19.27 2.88
N LEU A 492 9.78 20.54 3.25
CA LEU A 492 8.57 21.34 3.11
C LEU A 492 8.87 22.61 2.32
N ALA A 493 8.53 22.58 1.05
CA ALA A 493 8.70 23.66 0.09
C ALA A 493 7.34 24.11 -0.46
N ASP A 494 7.31 25.31 -1.05
CA ASP A 494 6.13 25.84 -1.72
C ASP A 494 5.71 24.92 -2.88
N ALA A 495 4.43 24.85 -3.18
CA ALA A 495 3.92 24.01 -4.26
C ALA A 495 4.01 24.69 -5.64
N ASP A 496 4.85 25.71 -5.79
CA ASP A 496 5.15 26.38 -7.05
C ASP A 496 6.46 25.88 -7.69
N SER A 497 6.83 26.43 -8.83
CA SER A 497 8.04 26.02 -9.57
C SER A 497 9.33 26.27 -8.80
N ASP A 498 9.39 27.32 -7.99
CA ASP A 498 10.58 27.64 -7.18
C ASP A 498 10.72 26.70 -5.99
N GLY A 499 9.61 26.38 -5.31
CA GLY A 499 9.57 25.43 -4.22
C GLY A 499 9.90 24.00 -4.68
N LEU A 500 9.36 23.58 -5.83
CA LEU A 500 9.72 22.28 -6.43
C LEU A 500 11.22 22.20 -6.75
N HIS A 501 11.82 23.30 -7.21
CA HIS A 501 13.28 23.35 -7.43
C HIS A 501 14.06 23.23 -6.11
N ILE A 502 13.62 23.90 -5.03
CA ILE A 502 14.25 23.79 -3.71
C ILE A 502 14.11 22.36 -3.16
N ALA A 503 12.93 21.75 -3.30
CA ALA A 503 12.71 20.36 -2.92
C ALA A 503 13.65 19.42 -3.69
N THR A 504 13.81 19.61 -5.00
CA THR A 504 14.73 18.83 -5.83
C THR A 504 16.19 18.97 -5.39
N LEU A 505 16.63 20.19 -5.08
CA LEU A 505 18.00 20.44 -4.57
C LEU A 505 18.24 19.77 -3.22
N LEU A 506 17.23 19.76 -2.33
CA LEU A 506 17.30 19.06 -1.04
C LEU A 506 17.31 17.55 -1.23
N CYS A 507 16.46 17.01 -2.10
CA CYS A 507 16.49 15.57 -2.43
C CYS A 507 17.88 15.18 -2.98
N ALA A 508 18.45 15.98 -3.88
CA ALA A 508 19.79 15.74 -4.41
C ALA A 508 20.88 15.76 -3.32
N LEU A 509 20.80 16.71 -2.40
CA LEU A 509 21.70 16.77 -1.25
C LEU A 509 21.63 15.47 -0.43
N PHE A 510 20.45 14.98 -0.13
CA PHE A 510 20.28 13.75 0.64
C PHE A 510 20.73 12.50 -0.14
N VAL A 511 20.34 12.37 -1.40
CA VAL A 511 20.71 11.23 -2.26
C VAL A 511 22.22 11.14 -2.46
N GLN A 512 22.90 12.27 -2.68
CA GLN A 512 24.32 12.31 -3.00
C GLN A 512 25.21 12.25 -1.75
N HIS A 513 24.85 12.98 -0.68
CA HIS A 513 25.75 13.21 0.45
C HIS A 513 25.28 12.64 1.79
N PHE A 514 24.00 12.30 1.92
CA PHE A 514 23.42 11.67 3.10
C PHE A 514 22.70 10.36 2.73
N ARG A 515 23.24 9.64 1.76
CA ARG A 515 22.66 8.42 1.20
C ARG A 515 22.21 7.41 2.27
N PRO A 516 23.00 7.07 3.31
CA PRO A 516 22.58 6.14 4.36
C PRO A 516 21.33 6.58 5.14
N VAL A 517 21.07 7.90 5.21
CA VAL A 517 19.85 8.44 5.84
C VAL A 517 18.62 8.19 4.95
N VAL A 518 18.80 8.24 3.62
CA VAL A 518 17.76 7.90 2.64
C VAL A 518 17.48 6.41 2.64
N GLU A 519 18.52 5.58 2.56
CA GLU A 519 18.42 4.10 2.57
C GLU A 519 17.76 3.58 3.85
N ALA A 520 18.00 4.23 4.98
CA ALA A 520 17.33 3.94 6.24
C ALA A 520 15.87 4.45 6.31
N GLY A 521 15.35 5.08 5.24
CA GLY A 521 13.95 5.50 5.14
C GLY A 521 13.56 6.73 5.96
N HIS A 522 14.51 7.59 6.31
CA HIS A 522 14.26 8.75 7.18
C HIS A 522 13.85 10.03 6.44
N VAL A 523 13.96 10.10 5.11
CA VAL A 523 13.74 11.33 4.33
C VAL A 523 12.39 11.30 3.63
N TYR A 524 11.64 12.39 3.74
CA TYR A 524 10.29 12.55 3.18
C TYR A 524 10.13 13.93 2.54
N VAL A 525 9.29 14.00 1.51
CA VAL A 525 8.80 15.25 0.93
C VAL A 525 7.35 15.46 1.39
N ALA A 526 7.09 16.58 2.02
CA ALA A 526 5.74 16.96 2.40
C ALA A 526 5.01 17.60 1.21
N MET A 527 3.75 17.23 1.02
CA MET A 527 2.92 17.66 -0.09
C MET A 527 1.85 18.66 0.40
N PRO A 528 2.15 19.98 0.42
CA PRO A 528 1.17 21.00 0.74
C PRO A 528 0.13 21.11 -0.39
N PRO A 529 -1.16 21.42 -0.08
CA PRO A 529 -2.16 21.61 -1.10
C PRO A 529 -1.97 22.92 -1.87
N LEU A 530 -2.25 22.89 -3.18
CA LEU A 530 -2.31 24.09 -4.03
C LEU A 530 -3.64 24.82 -3.93
N PHE A 531 -4.72 24.11 -3.62
CA PHE A 531 -6.06 24.68 -3.62
C PHE A 531 -6.80 24.42 -2.32
N ARG A 532 -7.55 25.43 -1.91
CA ARG A 532 -8.61 25.34 -0.91
C ARG A 532 -9.95 25.57 -1.61
N ILE A 533 -10.93 24.72 -1.32
CA ILE A 533 -12.26 24.73 -1.90
C ILE A 533 -13.26 24.82 -0.75
N ASP A 534 -13.98 25.92 -0.67
CA ASP A 534 -14.99 26.16 0.35
C ASP A 534 -16.38 25.98 -0.24
N MET A 535 -17.22 25.16 0.37
CA MET A 535 -18.62 25.01 0.03
C MET A 535 -19.48 25.07 1.29
N GLY A 536 -20.02 26.25 1.57
CA GLY A 536 -20.78 26.51 2.80
C GLY A 536 -19.90 26.45 4.04
N LYS A 537 -20.03 25.39 4.86
CA LYS A 537 -19.18 25.14 6.04
C LYS A 537 -18.10 24.11 5.79
N ASP A 538 -18.17 23.42 4.67
CA ASP A 538 -17.26 22.35 4.32
C ASP A 538 -16.04 22.93 3.60
N VAL A 539 -14.84 22.48 4.00
CA VAL A 539 -13.55 22.89 3.43
C VAL A 539 -12.84 21.67 2.90
N TYR A 540 -12.39 21.76 1.66
CA TYR A 540 -11.61 20.71 1.01
C TYR A 540 -10.27 21.27 0.55
N TYR A 541 -9.26 20.41 0.44
CA TYR A 541 -7.94 20.76 -0.03
C TYR A 541 -7.55 19.85 -1.18
N ALA A 542 -6.92 20.41 -2.21
CA ALA A 542 -6.43 19.67 -3.36
C ALA A 542 -4.96 19.97 -3.62
N LEU A 543 -4.19 18.94 -3.96
CA LEU A 543 -2.76 19.05 -4.23
C LEU A 543 -2.47 19.70 -5.58
N ASP A 544 -3.31 19.43 -6.57
CA ASP A 544 -3.13 19.86 -7.95
C ASP A 544 -4.45 20.21 -8.65
N GLU A 545 -4.37 20.61 -9.92
CA GLU A 545 -5.52 20.93 -10.77
C GLU A 545 -6.46 19.73 -10.97
N SER A 546 -5.92 18.52 -11.08
CA SER A 546 -6.70 17.30 -11.31
C SER A 546 -7.54 16.95 -10.08
N GLU A 547 -6.93 16.95 -8.89
CA GLU A 547 -7.63 16.72 -7.62
C GLU A 547 -8.68 17.81 -7.35
N LYS A 548 -8.34 19.08 -7.66
CA LYS A 548 -9.29 20.21 -7.57
C LYS A 548 -10.50 19.96 -8.45
N ASN A 549 -10.30 19.63 -9.72
CA ASN A 549 -11.40 19.40 -10.66
C ASN A 549 -12.27 18.21 -10.23
N SER A 550 -11.65 17.12 -9.77
CA SER A 550 -12.37 15.97 -9.24
C SER A 550 -13.23 16.32 -8.03
N ILE A 551 -12.72 17.18 -7.12
CA ILE A 551 -13.50 17.68 -5.97
C ILE A 551 -14.65 18.56 -6.45
N LEU A 552 -14.40 19.47 -7.39
CA LEU A 552 -15.44 20.38 -7.93
C LEU A 552 -16.58 19.61 -8.61
N ASP A 553 -16.25 18.63 -9.45
CA ASP A 553 -17.22 17.78 -10.13
C ASP A 553 -18.09 17.01 -9.14
N ARG A 554 -17.46 16.46 -8.08
CA ARG A 554 -18.16 15.79 -6.99
C ARG A 554 -19.11 16.75 -6.27
N LEU A 555 -18.62 17.92 -5.88
CA LEU A 555 -19.41 18.91 -5.15
C LEU A 555 -20.58 19.45 -5.98
N GLN A 556 -20.38 19.61 -7.29
CA GLN A 556 -21.42 20.02 -8.21
C GLN A 556 -22.49 18.93 -8.39
N ALA A 557 -22.09 17.66 -8.39
CA ALA A 557 -23.02 16.52 -8.42
C ALA A 557 -23.82 16.40 -7.11
N GLU A 558 -23.18 16.61 -5.96
CA GLU A 558 -23.82 16.52 -4.64
C GLU A 558 -24.76 17.69 -4.34
N LYS A 559 -24.40 18.91 -4.76
CA LYS A 559 -25.17 20.16 -4.51
C LYS A 559 -25.13 21.07 -5.75
N PRO A 560 -25.94 20.82 -6.77
CA PRO A 560 -25.90 21.54 -8.05
C PRO A 560 -26.03 23.07 -7.96
N ASN A 561 -26.65 23.58 -6.87
CA ASN A 561 -26.83 25.01 -6.61
C ASN A 561 -25.91 25.54 -5.50
N GLY A 562 -24.95 24.75 -5.04
CA GLY A 562 -24.00 25.14 -4.00
C GLY A 562 -23.02 26.19 -4.53
N LYS A 563 -22.87 27.29 -3.81
CA LYS A 563 -21.84 28.29 -4.14
C LYS A 563 -20.48 27.74 -3.66
N VAL A 564 -19.61 27.44 -4.61
CA VAL A 564 -18.24 26.98 -4.37
C VAL A 564 -17.29 28.17 -4.53
N ASN A 565 -16.38 28.34 -3.60
CA ASN A 565 -15.29 29.30 -3.67
C ASN A 565 -13.96 28.54 -3.71
N VAL A 566 -13.12 28.84 -4.70
CA VAL A 566 -11.81 28.21 -4.86
C VAL A 566 -10.74 29.26 -4.63
N GLN A 567 -9.84 28.98 -3.70
CA GLN A 567 -8.65 29.77 -3.42
C GLN A 567 -7.41 28.96 -3.82
N ARG A 568 -6.52 29.56 -4.60
CA ARG A 568 -5.20 28.98 -4.89
C ARG A 568 -4.19 29.56 -3.92
N PHE A 569 -3.40 28.71 -3.27
CA PHE A 569 -2.23 29.11 -2.51
C PHE A 569 -1.05 29.32 -3.47
N LYS A 570 -0.38 30.44 -3.37
CA LYS A 570 0.85 30.72 -4.13
C LYS A 570 2.08 30.20 -3.40
N GLY A 571 1.97 29.98 -2.08
CA GLY A 571 3.02 29.42 -1.26
C GLY A 571 2.57 29.18 0.18
N LEU A 572 3.41 28.51 0.96
CA LEU A 572 3.19 28.17 2.38
C LEU A 572 2.96 29.40 3.26
N GLY A 573 3.54 30.54 2.87
CA GLY A 573 3.40 31.82 3.58
C GLY A 573 1.98 32.38 3.54
N GLU A 574 1.13 31.96 2.60
CA GLU A 574 -0.27 32.35 2.49
C GLU A 574 -1.20 31.49 3.36
N MET A 575 -0.71 30.35 3.83
CA MET A 575 -1.44 29.48 4.74
C MET A 575 -1.31 29.99 6.17
N ASN A 576 -2.43 30.14 6.87
CA ASN A 576 -2.36 30.39 8.29
C ASN A 576 -1.85 29.14 9.05
N PRO A 577 -1.33 29.28 10.29
CA PRO A 577 -0.77 28.15 11.02
C PRO A 577 -1.71 26.96 11.22
N LEU A 578 -3.02 27.20 11.35
CA LEU A 578 -4.00 26.13 11.51
C LEU A 578 -4.16 25.35 10.21
N GLN A 579 -4.28 26.04 9.08
CA GLN A 579 -4.35 25.41 7.75
C GLN A 579 -3.09 24.57 7.47
N LEU A 580 -1.92 25.13 7.72
CA LEU A 580 -0.64 24.44 7.53
C LEU A 580 -0.55 23.19 8.43
N ARG A 581 -1.03 23.30 9.67
CA ARG A 581 -1.10 22.15 10.58
C ARG A 581 -2.01 21.06 10.02
N GLU A 582 -3.26 21.40 9.71
CA GLU A 582 -4.29 20.45 9.29
C GLU A 582 -3.99 19.78 7.95
N THR A 583 -3.31 20.43 7.04
CA THR A 583 -3.07 19.90 5.69
C THR A 583 -1.72 19.22 5.53
N THR A 584 -0.67 19.70 6.26
CA THR A 584 0.71 19.36 5.89
C THR A 584 1.56 18.85 7.06
N MET A 585 1.20 19.17 8.31
CA MET A 585 2.07 18.86 9.45
C MET A 585 1.48 17.83 10.43
N ALA A 586 0.16 17.82 10.64
CA ALA A 586 -0.47 16.86 11.55
C ALA A 586 -0.34 15.43 11.00
N ARG A 587 -0.01 14.47 11.87
CA ARG A 587 0.30 13.08 11.50
C ARG A 587 -0.85 12.34 10.85
N ASP A 588 -2.06 12.67 11.19
CA ASP A 588 -3.31 12.04 10.77
C ASP A 588 -3.85 12.59 9.44
N THR A 589 -3.42 13.77 9.02
CA THR A 589 -4.00 14.45 7.84
C THR A 589 -2.98 14.78 6.76
N ARG A 590 -1.69 14.86 7.10
CA ARG A 590 -0.62 15.20 6.17
C ARG A 590 -0.36 14.12 5.13
N ARG A 591 0.13 14.55 3.97
CA ARG A 591 0.65 13.66 2.93
C ARG A 591 2.17 13.79 2.86
N LEU A 592 2.88 12.69 3.09
CA LEU A 592 4.33 12.57 2.98
C LEU A 592 4.68 11.54 1.92
N VAL A 593 5.58 11.89 1.02
CA VAL A 593 6.18 10.96 0.06
C VAL A 593 7.58 10.62 0.56
N GLN A 594 7.85 9.35 0.82
CA GLN A 594 9.17 8.88 1.23
C GLN A 594 10.13 8.96 0.05
N LEU A 595 11.31 9.51 0.28
CA LEU A 595 12.39 9.46 -0.69
C LEU A 595 13.03 8.08 -0.61
N THR A 596 12.86 7.30 -1.67
CA THR A 596 13.43 5.96 -1.81
C THR A 596 14.44 5.96 -2.95
N LEU A 597 15.48 5.14 -2.82
CA LEU A 597 16.40 4.81 -3.89
C LEU A 597 15.91 3.48 -4.47
N GLU A 598 15.65 3.42 -5.77
CA GLU A 598 15.50 2.16 -6.46
C GLU A 598 16.85 1.45 -6.41
N ASP A 599 16.86 0.14 -6.09
CA ASP A 599 18.06 -0.66 -6.05
C ASP A 599 18.70 -0.74 -7.44
N ASP A 600 19.62 0.16 -7.68
CA ASP A 600 20.41 0.23 -8.89
C ASP A 600 21.69 -0.57 -8.69
N ALA A 601 21.57 -1.89 -8.81
CA ALA A 601 22.72 -2.80 -8.82
C ALA A 601 23.62 -2.56 -10.04
N SER A 602 23.20 -1.71 -11.00
CA SER A 602 24.03 -1.29 -12.13
C SER A 602 23.92 0.22 -12.34
N LYS A 603 25.04 0.93 -12.22
CA LYS A 603 25.21 2.34 -12.62
C LYS A 603 24.91 2.62 -14.11
N THR A 604 24.22 1.71 -14.78
CA THR A 604 23.91 1.71 -16.22
C THR A 604 22.42 1.75 -16.52
N ASP A 605 21.53 1.74 -15.50
CA ASP A 605 20.10 1.87 -15.76
C ASP A 605 19.74 3.33 -16.08
N LYS A 606 19.37 3.57 -17.35
CA LYS A 606 19.00 4.88 -17.88
C LYS A 606 17.70 5.46 -17.32
N ASN A 607 17.00 4.75 -16.46
CA ASN A 607 15.73 5.14 -15.87
C ASN A 607 15.77 5.27 -14.33
N GLY A 608 16.91 5.07 -13.69
CA GLY A 608 17.06 5.11 -12.23
C GLY A 608 17.06 6.51 -11.62
N THR A 609 16.94 6.58 -10.29
CA THR A 609 16.92 7.83 -9.50
C THR A 609 18.15 8.70 -9.78
N PHE A 610 19.32 8.11 -9.91
CA PHE A 610 20.56 8.83 -10.20
C PHE A 610 20.57 9.46 -11.59
N GLU A 611 20.11 8.74 -12.62
CA GLU A 611 20.00 9.28 -13.98
C GLU A 611 19.00 10.43 -14.05
N ALA A 612 17.85 10.30 -13.36
CA ALA A 612 16.87 11.37 -13.30
C ALA A 612 17.45 12.63 -12.61
N MET A 613 18.15 12.46 -11.49
CA MET A 613 18.79 13.57 -10.79
C MET A 613 19.94 14.17 -11.61
N ASP A 614 20.74 13.36 -12.27
CA ASP A 614 21.81 13.82 -13.15
C ASP A 614 21.24 14.64 -14.32
N MET A 615 20.21 14.12 -14.99
CA MET A 615 19.51 14.86 -16.05
C MET A 615 18.99 16.21 -15.54
N LEU A 616 18.39 16.25 -14.34
CA LEU A 616 17.81 17.48 -13.80
C LEU A 616 18.86 18.50 -13.34
N LEU A 617 20.01 18.07 -12.80
CA LEU A 617 20.89 18.93 -12.01
C LEU A 617 22.32 19.06 -12.58
N ALA A 618 22.80 18.13 -13.41
CA ALA A 618 24.13 18.21 -13.97
C ALA A 618 24.26 19.37 -14.98
N LYS A 619 25.36 20.11 -14.91
CA LYS A 619 25.59 21.32 -15.73
C LYS A 619 25.67 21.02 -17.23
N ASN A 620 26.26 19.89 -17.58
CA ASN A 620 26.46 19.46 -18.96
C ASN A 620 25.20 18.88 -19.65
N ARG A 621 24.10 18.66 -18.91
CA ARG A 621 22.87 18.05 -19.42
C ARG A 621 21.76 19.05 -19.78
N ALA A 622 22.10 20.31 -20.02
CA ALA A 622 21.11 21.34 -20.36
C ALA A 622 20.35 21.05 -21.67
N ALA A 623 20.99 20.43 -22.65
CA ALA A 623 20.35 20.03 -23.91
C ALA A 623 19.35 18.89 -23.70
N ASP A 624 19.67 17.92 -22.85
CA ASP A 624 18.79 16.79 -22.52
C ASP A 624 17.54 17.28 -21.78
N ARG A 625 17.69 18.19 -20.83
CA ARG A 625 16.56 18.84 -20.13
C ARG A 625 15.63 19.57 -21.09
N LYS A 626 16.21 20.30 -22.05
CA LYS A 626 15.41 20.99 -23.07
C LYS A 626 14.63 20.00 -23.92
N SER A 627 15.26 18.95 -24.41
CA SER A 627 14.60 17.90 -25.19
C SER A 627 13.51 17.18 -24.39
N TRP A 628 13.77 16.91 -23.12
CA TRP A 628 12.78 16.30 -22.23
C TRP A 628 11.56 17.21 -22.00
N LEU A 629 11.76 18.49 -21.76
CA LEU A 629 10.69 19.48 -21.63
C LEU A 629 9.88 19.61 -22.93
N GLU A 630 10.54 19.61 -24.08
CA GLU A 630 9.86 19.69 -25.39
C GLU A 630 9.04 18.42 -25.70
N SER A 631 9.47 17.25 -25.20
CA SER A 631 8.77 15.97 -25.40
C SER A 631 7.70 15.66 -24.36
N SER A 632 7.79 16.24 -23.16
CA SER A 632 6.93 15.94 -22.01
C SER A 632 6.14 17.18 -21.53
N GLY A 633 6.32 18.32 -22.14
CA GLY A 633 5.82 19.62 -21.69
C GLY A 633 4.32 19.87 -21.85
N ASP A 634 3.57 18.89 -22.37
CA ASP A 634 2.10 18.89 -22.44
C ASP A 634 1.46 17.91 -21.44
N ALA A 635 2.18 17.48 -20.38
CA ALA A 635 1.67 16.56 -19.37
C ALA A 635 1.21 17.29 -18.11
#